data_2a99a5d92174b8354f26f595e69f3323
#
_entry.id   2a99a5d92174b8354f26f595e69f3323
#
_cell.length_a   1.000
_cell.length_b   1.000
_cell.length_c   1.000
_cell.angle_alpha   90.00
_cell.angle_beta   90.00
_cell.angle_gamma   90.00
#
_symmetry.space_group_name_H-M   'P 1'
#
loop_
_entity.id
_entity.type
_entity.pdbx_description
1 polymer ?
#
loop_
_entity_poly.entity_id
_entity_poly.type
_entity_poly.pdbx_seq_one_letter_code
_entity_poly.pdbx_strand_id
1 'polypeptide(L)'
;MSRFPKLAVAGVALTILAGQGAPTKQTQPLAKQTSRAADAGAIKKLGIGREATVDEVAAWDIDVRPDGQGLPPGKGTAEKGEEIFQTQCASCHGEFGEGKGRWPVLSGGHGTLKADRPDKTIGSYWPAASTLFDYMRRAMPYGNAQSLSSDELYALTAYILHMNEVIKDAKFELSRENFTSIRLPNQNGFYDDDRETSERAFWKAKVCMTNCKTTAEVLNRARSVDVTPETKGGPKVH
;
A
#
# COMPACT_ATOMS: atom_id res chain seq x y z
N MET A 1 5.14 -77.84 -9.64
CA MET A 1 6.38 -77.85 -10.45
C MET A 1 6.34 -76.58 -11.30
N SER A 2 6.93 -75.49 -10.84
CA SER A 2 6.96 -74.27 -11.57
C SER A 2 8.40 -73.81 -11.73
N ARG A 3 8.82 -73.66 -12.98
CA ARG A 3 10.16 -73.22 -13.36
C ARG A 3 10.21 -71.72 -13.50
N PHE A 4 11.04 -71.05 -12.73
CA PHE A 4 11.37 -69.65 -12.90
C PHE A 4 12.51 -69.47 -13.92
N PRO A 5 12.41 -68.54 -14.88
CA PRO A 5 13.54 -68.18 -15.72
C PRO A 5 14.40 -67.09 -15.03
N LYS A 6 15.71 -67.29 -15.19
CA LYS A 6 16.76 -66.37 -14.71
C LYS A 6 16.74 -65.09 -15.51
N LEU A 7 16.55 -63.97 -14.85
CA LEU A 7 16.75 -62.64 -15.45
C LEU A 7 18.21 -62.21 -15.34
N ALA A 8 18.79 -61.88 -16.47
CA ALA A 8 20.11 -61.27 -16.58
C ALA A 8 20.09 -59.80 -16.12
N VAL A 9 21.02 -59.44 -15.25
CA VAL A 9 21.24 -58.08 -14.79
C VAL A 9 22.08 -57.37 -15.84
N ALA A 10 21.46 -56.47 -16.60
CA ALA A 10 22.19 -55.52 -17.46
C ALA A 10 22.57 -54.30 -16.61
N GLY A 11 23.87 -54.05 -16.48
CA GLY A 11 24.40 -52.88 -15.79
C GLY A 11 24.09 -51.60 -16.58
N VAL A 12 23.37 -50.70 -15.95
CA VAL A 12 23.15 -49.35 -16.48
C VAL A 12 24.27 -48.46 -15.94
N ALA A 13 25.11 -47.96 -16.84
CA ALA A 13 26.13 -46.97 -16.56
C ALA A 13 25.42 -45.61 -16.25
N LEU A 14 25.57 -45.14 -15.02
CA LEU A 14 25.05 -43.85 -14.56
C LEU A 14 25.97 -42.74 -15.07
N THR A 15 25.61 -42.07 -16.16
CA THR A 15 26.23 -40.81 -16.58
C THR A 15 25.74 -39.68 -15.69
N ILE A 16 26.63 -39.16 -14.87
CA ILE A 16 26.38 -37.95 -14.05
C ILE A 16 26.36 -36.75 -15.01
N LEU A 17 25.16 -36.30 -15.36
CA LEU A 17 25.01 -34.95 -15.95
C LEU A 17 25.26 -33.93 -14.85
N ALA A 18 26.32 -33.14 -15.01
CA ALA A 18 26.57 -31.94 -14.20
C ALA A 18 25.41 -31.00 -14.35
N GLY A 19 24.63 -30.79 -13.26
CA GLY A 19 23.54 -29.85 -13.19
C GLY A 19 24.08 -28.44 -13.39
N GLN A 20 23.59 -27.76 -14.43
CA GLN A 20 23.76 -26.32 -14.59
C GLN A 20 22.98 -25.65 -13.45
N GLY A 21 23.72 -25.00 -12.56
CA GLY A 21 23.17 -24.24 -11.46
C GLY A 21 22.20 -23.16 -11.98
N ALA A 22 21.01 -23.13 -11.42
CA ALA A 22 20.07 -22.07 -11.64
C ALA A 22 20.74 -20.72 -11.34
N PRO A 23 20.44 -19.64 -12.10
CA PRO A 23 20.99 -18.33 -11.82
C PRO A 23 20.53 -17.86 -10.43
N THR A 24 21.45 -17.82 -9.50
CA THR A 24 21.25 -17.15 -8.21
C THR A 24 20.92 -15.69 -8.51
N LYS A 25 19.69 -15.27 -8.17
CA LYS A 25 19.35 -13.85 -8.10
C LYS A 25 20.36 -13.19 -7.17
N GLN A 26 21.34 -12.50 -7.74
CA GLN A 26 22.16 -11.57 -6.99
C GLN A 26 21.23 -10.47 -6.48
N THR A 27 20.89 -10.51 -5.20
CA THR A 27 20.43 -9.33 -4.47
C THR A 27 21.55 -8.31 -4.55
N GLN A 28 21.43 -7.38 -5.49
CA GLN A 28 22.27 -6.19 -5.49
C GLN A 28 22.02 -5.48 -4.15
N PRO A 29 23.08 -5.17 -3.39
CA PRO A 29 22.93 -4.32 -2.22
C PRO A 29 22.28 -3.02 -2.71
N LEU A 30 21.24 -2.57 -2.00
CA LEU A 30 20.66 -1.25 -2.16
C LEU A 30 21.84 -0.28 -2.25
N ALA A 31 22.07 0.30 -3.43
CA ALA A 31 23.07 1.32 -3.60
C ALA A 31 22.76 2.37 -2.52
N LYS A 32 23.68 2.54 -1.57
CA LYS A 32 23.68 3.71 -0.70
C LYS A 32 23.44 4.87 -1.64
N GLN A 33 22.24 5.45 -1.62
CA GLN A 33 22.06 6.79 -2.13
C GLN A 33 22.98 7.65 -1.27
N THR A 34 24.22 7.76 -1.71
CA THR A 34 25.02 8.89 -1.33
C THR A 34 24.19 10.07 -1.79
N SER A 35 23.48 10.70 -0.83
CA SER A 35 22.95 12.03 -1.02
C SER A 35 24.13 12.76 -1.69
N ARG A 36 23.98 13.09 -2.96
CA ARG A 36 24.72 14.19 -3.53
C ARG A 36 24.33 15.36 -2.62
N ALA A 37 25.16 15.59 -1.62
CA ALA A 37 25.33 16.90 -1.09
C ALA A 37 25.77 17.69 -2.32
N ALA A 38 24.79 18.15 -3.13
CA ALA A 38 25.01 19.22 -4.06
C ALA A 38 25.71 20.27 -3.20
N ASP A 39 26.81 20.79 -3.69
CA ASP A 39 27.39 22.04 -3.23
C ASP A 39 26.23 23.06 -3.16
N ALA A 40 25.48 22.98 -2.09
CA ALA A 40 24.53 23.99 -1.70
C ALA A 40 25.41 25.10 -1.23
N GLY A 41 25.84 25.93 -2.18
CA GLY A 41 26.47 27.20 -1.90
C GLY A 41 25.67 27.78 -0.75
N ALA A 42 26.32 28.06 0.37
CA ALA A 42 25.72 28.33 1.68
C ALA A 42 24.44 29.15 1.49
N ILE A 43 23.28 28.49 1.69
CA ILE A 43 21.97 29.15 1.54
C ILE A 43 22.01 30.33 2.50
N LYS A 44 22.09 31.54 1.94
CA LYS A 44 22.12 32.77 2.73
C LYS A 44 20.88 32.73 3.62
N LYS A 45 21.07 32.68 4.93
CA LYS A 45 19.94 32.74 5.88
C LYS A 45 19.13 34.00 5.54
N LEU A 46 17.89 33.80 5.15
CA LEU A 46 17.02 34.90 4.73
C LEU A 46 16.49 35.71 5.90
N GLY A 47 16.75 35.27 7.14
CA GLY A 47 16.24 35.91 8.35
C GLY A 47 14.72 35.77 8.54
N ILE A 48 14.09 34.84 7.84
CA ILE A 48 12.67 34.55 7.92
C ILE A 48 12.46 33.30 8.77
N GLY A 49 11.50 33.38 9.72
CA GLY A 49 11.21 32.28 10.61
C GLY A 49 12.15 32.20 11.82
N ARG A 50 12.00 31.14 12.58
CA ARG A 50 12.83 30.80 13.76
C ARG A 50 13.16 29.31 13.71
N GLU A 51 14.09 28.90 14.53
CA GLU A 51 14.31 27.47 14.77
C GLU A 51 13.06 26.85 15.43
N ALA A 52 12.68 25.67 14.97
CA ALA A 52 11.60 24.91 15.58
C ALA A 52 12.02 24.37 16.96
N THR A 53 11.10 24.34 17.90
CA THR A 53 11.34 23.69 19.20
C THR A 53 11.31 22.17 19.06
N VAL A 54 11.87 21.46 20.04
CA VAL A 54 11.84 19.98 20.06
C VAL A 54 10.40 19.47 20.03
N ASP A 55 9.49 20.09 20.75
CA ASP A 55 8.07 19.70 20.78
C ASP A 55 7.37 19.94 19.45
N GLU A 56 7.70 21.03 18.75
CA GLU A 56 7.16 21.28 17.41
C GLU A 56 7.65 20.23 16.41
N VAL A 57 8.92 19.85 16.47
CA VAL A 57 9.45 18.79 15.62
C VAL A 57 8.78 17.46 15.95
N ALA A 58 8.67 17.10 17.23
CA ALA A 58 8.05 15.85 17.68
C ALA A 58 6.56 15.74 17.27
N ALA A 59 5.84 16.88 17.25
CA ALA A 59 4.44 16.89 16.82
C ALA A 59 4.25 16.60 15.31
N TRP A 60 5.27 16.84 14.50
CA TRP A 60 5.28 16.57 13.06
C TRP A 60 5.96 15.27 12.68
N ASP A 61 6.94 14.82 13.46
CA ASP A 61 7.70 13.59 13.23
C ASP A 61 6.95 12.38 13.78
N ILE A 62 5.82 12.09 13.13
CA ILE A 62 4.94 10.98 13.48
C ILE A 62 4.87 9.91 12.38
N ASP A 63 5.77 9.93 11.42
CA ASP A 63 5.78 9.01 10.29
C ASP A 63 5.99 7.57 10.71
N VAL A 64 5.22 6.65 10.12
CA VAL A 64 5.39 5.21 10.32
C VAL A 64 5.84 4.55 9.03
N ARG A 65 7.04 4.00 9.05
CA ARG A 65 7.69 3.41 7.89
C ARG A 65 7.40 1.91 7.77
N PRO A 66 7.55 1.33 6.55
CA PRO A 66 7.35 -0.11 6.34
C PRO A 66 8.29 -1.02 7.15
N ASP A 67 9.45 -0.52 7.56
CA ASP A 67 10.41 -1.21 8.43
C ASP A 67 10.04 -1.15 9.92
N GLY A 68 8.93 -0.49 10.27
CA GLY A 68 8.45 -0.32 11.65
C GLY A 68 9.01 0.88 12.38
N GLN A 69 9.92 1.66 11.76
CA GLN A 69 10.38 2.91 12.38
C GLN A 69 9.20 3.86 12.54
N GLY A 70 9.12 4.54 13.69
CA GLY A 70 8.06 5.47 14.03
C GLY A 70 6.80 4.85 14.63
N LEU A 71 6.69 3.51 14.69
CA LEU A 71 5.60 2.84 15.40
C LEU A 71 5.65 3.18 16.91
N PRO A 72 4.58 3.74 17.48
CA PRO A 72 4.53 3.98 18.92
C PRO A 72 4.40 2.65 19.67
N PRO A 73 4.76 2.60 20.97
CA PRO A 73 4.38 1.49 21.84
C PRO A 73 2.87 1.34 21.87
N GLY A 74 2.37 0.10 21.82
CA GLY A 74 0.94 -0.19 21.87
C GLY A 74 0.59 -1.53 21.23
N LYS A 75 -0.67 -1.95 21.41
CA LYS A 75 -1.22 -3.20 20.92
C LYS A 75 -2.75 -3.18 20.90
N GLY A 76 -3.36 -4.03 20.06
CA GLY A 76 -4.80 -4.16 20.00
C GLY A 76 -5.26 -5.33 19.16
N THR A 77 -6.48 -5.80 19.38
CA THR A 77 -7.12 -6.91 18.65
C THR A 77 -8.15 -6.39 17.66
N ALA A 78 -8.49 -7.20 16.65
CA ALA A 78 -9.55 -6.85 15.72
C ALA A 78 -10.93 -6.76 16.41
N GLU A 79 -11.21 -7.59 17.40
CA GLU A 79 -12.45 -7.49 18.21
C GLU A 79 -12.56 -6.10 18.85
N LYS A 80 -11.48 -5.59 19.45
CA LYS A 80 -11.49 -4.24 20.05
C LYS A 80 -11.57 -3.16 18.99
N GLY A 81 -10.91 -3.36 17.87
CA GLY A 81 -10.96 -2.46 16.72
C GLY A 81 -12.35 -2.33 16.13
N GLU A 82 -13.14 -3.42 16.10
CA GLU A 82 -14.53 -3.42 15.67
C GLU A 82 -15.39 -2.49 16.53
N GLU A 83 -15.30 -2.58 17.86
CA GLU A 83 -16.05 -1.71 18.76
C GLU A 83 -15.77 -0.22 18.51
N ILE A 84 -14.49 0.12 18.30
CA ILE A 84 -14.07 1.49 18.01
C ILE A 84 -14.53 1.91 16.62
N PHE A 85 -14.41 1.03 15.64
CA PHE A 85 -14.82 1.29 14.25
C PHE A 85 -16.30 1.61 14.16
N GLN A 86 -17.16 0.81 14.80
CA GLN A 86 -18.60 1.01 14.80
C GLN A 86 -19.00 2.37 15.38
N THR A 87 -18.27 2.86 16.38
CA THR A 87 -18.59 4.14 17.05
C THR A 87 -18.00 5.37 16.36
N GLN A 88 -16.81 5.24 15.75
CA GLN A 88 -16.07 6.41 15.24
C GLN A 88 -15.91 6.44 13.71
N CYS A 89 -16.07 5.32 13.01
CA CYS A 89 -15.73 5.18 11.59
C CYS A 89 -16.93 4.79 10.71
N ALA A 90 -17.81 3.92 11.20
CA ALA A 90 -18.90 3.32 10.45
C ALA A 90 -19.93 4.32 9.92
N SER A 91 -20.07 5.47 10.55
CA SER A 91 -20.96 6.54 10.07
C SER A 91 -20.63 7.00 8.64
N CYS A 92 -19.35 7.00 8.30
CA CYS A 92 -18.82 7.37 6.98
C CYS A 92 -18.47 6.13 6.16
N HIS A 93 -17.72 5.18 6.73
CA HIS A 93 -17.15 4.06 5.98
C HIS A 93 -18.06 2.84 5.85
N GLY A 94 -19.26 2.85 6.49
CA GLY A 94 -20.14 1.68 6.55
C GLY A 94 -19.75 0.73 7.68
N GLU A 95 -20.66 -0.16 8.07
CA GLU A 95 -20.45 -1.09 9.18
C GLU A 95 -19.40 -2.15 8.87
N PHE A 96 -19.27 -2.48 7.58
CA PHE A 96 -18.31 -3.47 7.05
C PHE A 96 -17.22 -2.83 6.17
N GLY A 97 -17.05 -1.52 6.25
CA GLY A 97 -16.06 -0.79 5.43
C GLY A 97 -16.46 -0.68 3.95
N GLU A 98 -17.74 -0.82 3.63
CA GLU A 98 -18.28 -0.76 2.26
C GLU A 98 -18.39 0.66 1.71
N GLY A 99 -18.14 1.68 2.54
CA GLY A 99 -18.28 3.07 2.20
C GLY A 99 -19.72 3.56 2.16
N LYS A 100 -19.96 4.84 2.48
CA LYS A 100 -21.26 5.51 2.40
C LYS A 100 -21.17 6.78 1.58
N GLY A 101 -22.04 6.89 0.55
CA GLY A 101 -22.09 8.09 -0.29
C GLY A 101 -20.75 8.37 -0.98
N ARG A 102 -20.07 9.45 -0.63
CA ARG A 102 -18.75 9.83 -1.16
C ARG A 102 -17.56 9.23 -0.41
N TRP A 103 -17.81 8.61 0.73
CA TRP A 103 -16.73 8.09 1.56
C TRP A 103 -16.18 6.78 1.01
N PRO A 104 -14.84 6.61 1.01
CA PRO A 104 -14.24 5.48 0.34
C PRO A 104 -14.52 4.14 1.02
N VAL A 105 -14.52 3.11 0.19
CA VAL A 105 -14.51 1.71 0.60
C VAL A 105 -13.18 1.39 1.29
N LEU A 106 -13.22 0.67 2.41
CA LEU A 106 -12.04 0.23 3.16
C LEU A 106 -11.78 -1.27 3.06
N SER A 107 -12.80 -2.05 2.66
CA SER A 107 -12.70 -3.50 2.58
C SER A 107 -13.10 -4.04 1.20
N GLY A 108 -12.57 -5.21 0.84
CA GLY A 108 -12.85 -5.86 -0.44
C GLY A 108 -11.89 -5.43 -1.56
N GLY A 109 -12.39 -5.42 -2.81
CA GLY A 109 -11.59 -5.06 -3.99
C GLY A 109 -10.61 -6.14 -4.44
N HIS A 110 -10.66 -7.35 -3.88
CA HIS A 110 -9.80 -8.46 -4.28
C HIS A 110 -9.96 -8.79 -5.76
N GLY A 111 -8.85 -8.83 -6.49
CA GLY A 111 -8.84 -9.14 -7.92
C GLY A 111 -9.30 -8.01 -8.84
N THR A 112 -9.69 -6.84 -8.33
CA THR A 112 -10.22 -5.74 -9.14
C THR A 112 -9.17 -4.87 -9.80
N LEU A 113 -7.86 -5.01 -9.51
CA LEU A 113 -6.80 -4.09 -9.97
C LEU A 113 -6.68 -3.97 -11.50
N LYS A 114 -7.21 -4.95 -12.26
CA LYS A 114 -7.24 -4.92 -13.72
C LYS A 114 -8.58 -4.44 -14.29
N ALA A 115 -9.54 -4.10 -13.45
CA ALA A 115 -10.81 -3.56 -13.91
C ALA A 115 -10.68 -2.08 -14.30
N ASP A 116 -11.62 -1.57 -15.09
CA ASP A 116 -11.66 -0.16 -15.50
C ASP A 116 -11.74 0.78 -14.29
N ARG A 117 -12.34 0.31 -13.20
CA ARG A 117 -12.46 1.03 -11.92
C ARG A 117 -12.14 0.08 -10.78
N PRO A 118 -10.87 -0.04 -10.41
CA PRO A 118 -10.45 -0.92 -9.32
C PRO A 118 -10.81 -0.32 -7.96
N ASP A 119 -11.29 -1.16 -7.04
CA ASP A 119 -11.41 -0.80 -5.64
C ASP A 119 -10.04 -0.92 -4.95
N LYS A 120 -9.48 0.21 -4.57
CA LYS A 120 -8.10 0.31 -4.04
C LYS A 120 -8.11 0.29 -2.51
N THR A 121 -8.26 -0.88 -1.94
CA THR A 121 -8.29 -1.11 -0.49
C THR A 121 -6.97 -1.69 0.03
N ILE A 122 -6.92 -1.94 1.33
CA ILE A 122 -5.83 -2.70 1.97
C ILE A 122 -5.77 -4.14 1.43
N GLY A 123 -6.91 -4.74 1.10
CA GLY A 123 -7.00 -6.10 0.57
C GLY A 123 -6.66 -6.23 -0.92
N SER A 124 -6.54 -5.12 -1.64
CA SER A 124 -6.33 -5.15 -3.09
C SER A 124 -5.09 -4.41 -3.57
N TYR A 125 -4.88 -3.18 -3.12
CA TYR A 125 -3.91 -2.26 -3.74
C TYR A 125 -2.73 -1.90 -2.84
N TRP A 126 -2.95 -1.64 -1.56
CA TRP A 126 -1.95 -1.04 -0.69
C TRP A 126 -0.75 -1.97 -0.46
N PRO A 127 0.49 -1.44 -0.50
CA PRO A 127 1.69 -2.28 -0.40
C PRO A 127 2.11 -2.58 1.05
N ALA A 128 1.77 -1.72 2.00
CA ALA A 128 2.25 -1.83 3.37
C ALA A 128 1.19 -1.45 4.41
N ALA A 129 1.10 -2.23 5.48
CA ALA A 129 0.20 -1.95 6.60
C ALA A 129 0.58 -0.65 7.36
N SER A 130 1.86 -0.27 7.31
CA SER A 130 2.34 1.00 7.89
C SER A 130 1.65 2.22 7.29
N THR A 131 1.34 2.19 6.00
CA THR A 131 0.62 3.28 5.34
C THR A 131 -0.79 3.45 5.91
N LEU A 132 -1.48 2.35 6.23
CA LEU A 132 -2.79 2.39 6.89
C LEU A 132 -2.68 2.99 8.29
N PHE A 133 -1.74 2.50 9.09
CA PHE A 133 -1.52 2.98 10.46
C PHE A 133 -1.18 4.47 10.48
N ASP A 134 -0.23 4.90 9.65
CA ASP A 134 0.22 6.29 9.54
C ASP A 134 -0.94 7.20 9.13
N TYR A 135 -1.71 6.80 8.11
CA TYR A 135 -2.85 7.59 7.65
C TYR A 135 -3.92 7.74 8.72
N MET A 136 -4.27 6.67 9.44
CA MET A 136 -5.23 6.75 10.55
C MET A 136 -4.72 7.64 11.67
N ARG A 137 -3.46 7.47 12.08
CA ARG A 137 -2.84 8.29 13.12
C ARG A 137 -2.86 9.78 12.78
N ARG A 138 -2.60 10.09 11.51
CA ARG A 138 -2.40 11.47 11.03
C ARG A 138 -3.70 12.19 10.71
N ALA A 139 -4.69 11.50 10.16
CA ALA A 139 -5.82 12.10 9.48
C ALA A 139 -7.20 11.63 9.96
N MET A 140 -7.30 10.54 10.71
CA MET A 140 -8.58 9.96 11.13
C MET A 140 -8.76 9.98 12.65
N PRO A 141 -10.01 10.07 13.17
CA PRO A 141 -11.26 10.30 12.44
C PRO A 141 -11.31 11.65 11.75
N TYR A 142 -11.98 11.74 10.59
CA TYR A 142 -12.07 12.99 9.83
C TYR A 142 -12.73 14.09 10.68
N GLY A 143 -12.04 15.21 10.80
CA GLY A 143 -12.47 16.34 11.66
C GLY A 143 -12.03 16.22 13.13
N ASN A 144 -11.44 15.10 13.54
CA ASN A 144 -10.87 14.88 14.87
C ASN A 144 -9.55 14.08 14.80
N ALA A 145 -8.66 14.49 13.90
CA ALA A 145 -7.37 13.84 13.67
C ALA A 145 -6.51 13.79 14.94
N GLN A 146 -5.68 12.76 15.05
CA GLN A 146 -4.74 12.54 16.17
C GLN A 146 -5.40 12.37 17.54
N SER A 147 -6.69 12.06 17.59
CA SER A 147 -7.42 11.81 18.84
C SER A 147 -7.35 10.36 19.33
N LEU A 148 -6.93 9.43 18.48
CA LEU A 148 -6.83 8.01 18.80
C LEU A 148 -5.54 7.73 19.58
N SER A 149 -5.65 6.95 20.64
CA SER A 149 -4.49 6.40 21.34
C SER A 149 -3.74 5.37 20.48
N SER A 150 -2.51 5.06 20.87
CA SER A 150 -1.73 4.05 20.16
C SER A 150 -2.42 2.68 20.15
N ASP A 151 -3.00 2.26 21.26
CA ASP A 151 -3.71 0.96 21.35
C ASP A 151 -4.96 0.95 20.45
N GLU A 152 -5.71 2.05 20.38
CA GLU A 152 -6.85 2.17 19.47
C GLU A 152 -6.42 2.11 18.01
N LEU A 153 -5.29 2.72 17.66
CA LEU A 153 -4.72 2.64 16.31
C LEU A 153 -4.31 1.22 15.93
N TYR A 154 -3.69 0.47 16.86
CA TYR A 154 -3.38 -0.95 16.63
C TYR A 154 -4.63 -1.79 16.49
N ALA A 155 -5.64 -1.57 17.35
CA ALA A 155 -6.90 -2.28 17.29
C ALA A 155 -7.65 -2.02 15.98
N LEU A 156 -7.80 -0.76 15.57
CA LEU A 156 -8.42 -0.38 14.30
C LEU A 156 -7.65 -0.93 13.08
N THR A 157 -6.31 -0.88 13.14
CA THR A 157 -5.48 -1.49 12.09
C THR A 157 -5.74 -2.98 11.99
N ALA A 158 -5.76 -3.69 13.12
CA ALA A 158 -6.06 -5.12 13.16
C ALA A 158 -7.46 -5.43 12.60
N TYR A 159 -8.46 -4.61 12.92
CA TYR A 159 -9.82 -4.78 12.41
C TYR A 159 -9.92 -4.56 10.91
N ILE A 160 -9.33 -3.48 10.36
CA ILE A 160 -9.34 -3.24 8.92
C ILE A 160 -8.57 -4.34 8.17
N LEU A 161 -7.48 -4.84 8.72
CA LEU A 161 -6.76 -5.99 8.18
C LEU A 161 -7.60 -7.27 8.25
N HIS A 162 -8.41 -7.44 9.30
CA HIS A 162 -9.33 -8.57 9.45
C HIS A 162 -10.48 -8.50 8.44
N MET A 163 -11.12 -7.35 8.26
CA MET A 163 -12.14 -7.13 7.23
C MET A 163 -11.64 -7.44 5.81
N ASN A 164 -10.33 -7.26 5.57
CA ASN A 164 -9.68 -7.56 4.30
C ASN A 164 -9.03 -8.95 4.26
N GLU A 165 -9.37 -9.83 5.19
CA GLU A 165 -8.90 -11.22 5.26
C GLU A 165 -7.38 -11.39 5.41
N VAL A 166 -6.62 -10.33 5.73
CA VAL A 166 -5.18 -10.37 5.98
C VAL A 166 -4.90 -11.00 7.34
N ILE A 167 -5.65 -10.61 8.37
CA ILE A 167 -5.65 -11.24 9.69
C ILE A 167 -6.91 -12.13 9.77
N LYS A 168 -6.71 -13.44 10.00
CA LYS A 168 -7.83 -14.41 10.03
C LYS A 168 -8.49 -14.52 11.40
N ASP A 169 -7.71 -14.41 12.46
CA ASP A 169 -8.19 -14.51 13.85
C ASP A 169 -8.47 -13.12 14.40
N ALA A 170 -9.73 -12.84 14.74
CA ALA A 170 -10.16 -11.57 15.33
C ALA A 170 -9.50 -11.29 16.70
N LYS A 171 -9.03 -12.34 17.39
CA LYS A 171 -8.34 -12.25 18.68
C LYS A 171 -6.82 -12.05 18.52
N PHE A 172 -6.29 -12.09 17.30
CA PHE A 172 -4.88 -11.81 17.06
C PHE A 172 -4.53 -10.41 17.58
N GLU A 173 -3.59 -10.34 18.51
CA GLU A 173 -3.12 -9.08 19.07
C GLU A 173 -2.03 -8.50 18.17
N LEU A 174 -2.37 -7.47 17.40
CA LEU A 174 -1.41 -6.69 16.63
C LEU A 174 -0.68 -5.72 17.58
N SER A 175 0.64 -5.72 17.53
CA SER A 175 1.47 -4.87 18.38
C SER A 175 2.65 -4.30 17.60
N ARG A 176 3.37 -3.36 18.22
CA ARG A 176 4.62 -2.83 17.66
C ARG A 176 5.61 -3.93 17.26
N GLU A 177 5.72 -4.98 18.08
CA GLU A 177 6.71 -6.05 17.95
C GLU A 177 6.44 -6.96 16.75
N ASN A 178 5.15 -7.18 16.42
CA ASN A 178 4.76 -8.09 15.34
C ASN A 178 4.24 -7.37 14.09
N PHE A 179 4.12 -6.05 14.10
CA PHE A 179 3.54 -5.26 13.02
C PHE A 179 4.22 -5.51 11.67
N THR A 180 5.55 -5.54 11.67
CA THR A 180 6.34 -5.73 10.45
C THR A 180 6.25 -7.13 9.85
N SER A 181 5.61 -8.08 10.55
CA SER A 181 5.33 -9.42 10.02
C SER A 181 4.09 -9.46 9.10
N ILE A 182 3.24 -8.44 9.17
CA ILE A 182 2.04 -8.36 8.31
C ILE A 182 2.45 -8.21 6.85
N ARG A 183 1.86 -9.03 5.99
CA ARG A 183 2.07 -9.02 4.53
C ARG A 183 0.76 -8.72 3.83
N LEU A 184 0.75 -7.66 3.02
CA LEU A 184 -0.42 -7.31 2.23
C LEU A 184 -0.42 -8.03 0.88
N PRO A 185 -1.59 -8.32 0.28
CA PRO A 185 -1.68 -9.05 -0.98
C PRO A 185 -0.91 -8.41 -2.13
N ASN A 186 -0.85 -7.09 -2.19
CA ASN A 186 -0.18 -6.33 -3.25
C ASN A 186 1.21 -5.81 -2.88
N GLN A 187 1.81 -6.31 -1.80
CA GLN A 187 3.14 -5.85 -1.35
C GLN A 187 4.21 -5.86 -2.44
N ASN A 188 4.15 -6.85 -3.33
CA ASN A 188 5.10 -7.02 -4.43
C ASN A 188 4.52 -6.61 -5.79
N GLY A 189 3.37 -5.93 -5.82
CA GLY A 189 2.68 -5.53 -7.04
C GLY A 189 3.17 -4.22 -7.65
N PHE A 190 4.10 -3.54 -6.98
CA PHE A 190 4.70 -2.29 -7.45
C PHE A 190 6.03 -2.57 -8.15
N TYR A 191 6.30 -1.82 -9.18
CA TYR A 191 7.56 -1.87 -9.95
C TYR A 191 8.15 -0.47 -10.06
N ASP A 192 9.44 -0.42 -10.35
CA ASP A 192 10.13 0.85 -10.50
C ASP A 192 9.58 1.62 -11.70
N ASP A 193 9.48 2.93 -11.53
CA ASP A 193 9.02 3.84 -12.57
C ASP A 193 10.11 3.99 -13.63
N ASP A 194 9.82 3.55 -14.84
CA ASP A 194 10.74 3.61 -15.98
C ASP A 194 10.47 4.77 -16.95
N ARG A 195 9.62 5.74 -16.55
CA ARG A 195 9.21 6.86 -17.42
C ARG A 195 10.39 7.65 -17.99
N GLU A 196 11.48 7.75 -17.27
CA GLU A 196 12.70 8.40 -17.76
C GLU A 196 13.25 7.74 -19.04
N THR A 197 12.94 6.48 -19.24
CA THR A 197 13.33 5.70 -20.43
C THR A 197 12.18 5.56 -21.40
N SER A 198 11.02 5.07 -20.94
CA SER A 198 9.87 4.75 -21.77
C SER A 198 9.18 5.98 -22.35
N GLU A 199 9.16 7.09 -21.61
CA GLU A 199 8.50 8.34 -22.02
C GLU A 199 9.47 9.37 -22.62
N ARG A 200 10.75 9.09 -22.67
CA ARG A 200 11.78 10.02 -23.15
C ARG A 200 11.51 10.57 -24.56
N ALA A 201 10.88 9.76 -25.41
CA ALA A 201 10.52 10.18 -26.76
C ALA A 201 9.50 11.33 -26.78
N PHE A 202 8.69 11.47 -25.72
CA PHE A 202 7.66 12.51 -25.61
C PHE A 202 8.18 13.83 -25.04
N TRP A 203 9.29 13.84 -24.30
CA TRP A 203 9.78 15.04 -23.61
C TRP A 203 10.15 16.21 -24.52
N LYS A 204 10.56 15.89 -25.75
CA LYS A 204 10.88 16.88 -26.80
C LYS A 204 10.02 16.69 -28.03
N ALA A 205 8.89 16.00 -27.90
CA ALA A 205 7.98 15.79 -29.01
C ALA A 205 7.44 17.14 -29.50
N LYS A 206 7.41 17.30 -30.82
CA LYS A 206 6.80 18.47 -31.43
C LYS A 206 5.29 18.43 -31.18
N VAL A 207 4.80 19.38 -30.41
CA VAL A 207 3.37 19.44 -30.07
C VAL A 207 2.57 19.74 -31.34
N CYS A 208 1.61 18.88 -31.65
CA CYS A 208 0.65 19.14 -32.70
C CYS A 208 -0.43 20.11 -32.20
N MET A 209 -0.57 21.26 -32.86
CA MET A 209 -1.51 22.32 -32.45
C MET A 209 -2.75 22.42 -33.33
N THR A 210 -2.72 21.85 -34.55
CA THR A 210 -3.84 21.94 -35.50
C THR A 210 -3.99 20.64 -36.28
N ASN A 211 -5.23 20.21 -36.49
CA ASN A 211 -5.57 19.03 -37.30
C ASN A 211 -4.80 17.75 -36.91
N CYS A 212 -4.58 17.56 -35.61
CA CYS A 212 -3.76 16.45 -35.08
C CYS A 212 -4.40 15.08 -35.24
N LYS A 213 -5.72 15.04 -35.39
CA LYS A 213 -6.53 13.85 -35.66
C LYS A 213 -7.58 14.16 -36.69
N THR A 214 -7.89 13.21 -37.57
CA THR A 214 -8.95 13.33 -38.56
C THR A 214 -10.33 13.37 -37.91
N THR A 215 -10.51 12.66 -36.80
CA THR A 215 -11.73 12.64 -36.00
C THR A 215 -11.39 12.71 -34.53
N ALA A 216 -12.21 13.40 -33.77
CA ALA A 216 -12.12 13.40 -32.30
C ALA A 216 -13.34 12.65 -31.74
N GLU A 217 -13.07 11.57 -31.02
CA GLU A 217 -14.12 10.81 -30.35
C GLU A 217 -14.07 11.14 -28.84
N VAL A 218 -15.25 11.35 -28.26
CA VAL A 218 -15.37 11.47 -26.80
C VAL A 218 -15.42 10.07 -26.22
N LEU A 219 -14.28 9.57 -25.77
CA LEU A 219 -14.14 8.22 -25.19
C LEU A 219 -14.68 8.14 -23.77
N ASN A 220 -14.63 9.26 -23.04
CA ASN A 220 -15.10 9.30 -21.67
C ASN A 220 -15.57 10.71 -21.31
N ARG A 221 -16.43 10.82 -20.30
CA ARG A 221 -16.90 12.10 -19.78
C ARG A 221 -16.79 12.07 -18.26
N ALA A 222 -16.22 13.11 -17.66
CA ALA A 222 -16.40 13.39 -16.24
C ALA A 222 -17.87 13.79 -16.03
N ARG A 223 -18.73 12.80 -15.84
CA ARG A 223 -20.12 13.07 -15.47
C ARG A 223 -20.16 13.48 -14.01
N SER A 224 -20.58 14.72 -13.77
CA SER A 224 -20.99 15.24 -12.46
C SER A 224 -20.22 14.63 -11.30
N VAL A 225 -18.93 14.97 -11.20
CA VAL A 225 -18.23 14.83 -9.91
C VAL A 225 -18.82 15.94 -9.03
N ASP A 226 -19.96 15.64 -8.43
CA ASP A 226 -20.52 16.50 -7.41
C ASP A 226 -19.75 16.24 -6.11
N VAL A 227 -18.81 17.11 -5.83
CA VAL A 227 -18.03 17.09 -4.59
C VAL A 227 -18.74 17.81 -3.45
N THR A 228 -19.97 18.31 -3.67
CA THR A 228 -20.76 18.97 -2.64
C THR A 228 -21.42 17.95 -1.73
N PRO A 229 -21.24 18.03 -0.41
CA PRO A 229 -21.74 17.04 0.55
C PRO A 229 -23.26 16.85 0.58
N GLU A 230 -24.02 17.76 0.00
CA GLU A 230 -25.45 17.92 0.24
C GLU A 230 -26.35 17.42 -0.90
N THR A 231 -25.81 16.99 -2.01
CA THR A 231 -26.61 16.54 -3.14
C THR A 231 -27.01 15.08 -2.95
N LYS A 232 -28.30 14.86 -2.65
CA LYS A 232 -28.89 13.53 -2.65
C LYS A 232 -28.71 12.89 -4.03
N GLY A 233 -27.85 11.88 -4.13
CA GLY A 233 -27.65 11.08 -5.36
C GLY A 233 -26.42 11.46 -6.18
N GLY A 234 -25.44 12.17 -5.61
CA GLY A 234 -24.13 12.38 -6.24
C GLY A 234 -23.41 11.05 -6.51
N PRO A 235 -22.58 10.99 -7.57
CA PRO A 235 -21.83 9.77 -7.89
C PRO A 235 -20.89 9.44 -6.73
N LYS A 236 -20.78 8.15 -6.42
CA LYS A 236 -19.74 7.66 -5.51
C LYS A 236 -18.38 8.06 -6.07
N VAL A 237 -17.56 8.73 -5.28
CA VAL A 237 -16.15 8.92 -5.58
C VAL A 237 -15.45 7.61 -5.26
N HIS A 238 -15.12 6.86 -6.30
CA HIS A 238 -14.37 5.59 -6.19
C HIS A 238 -12.89 5.85 -6.32
#